data_22bb3c8b3bc10a31c67bbb6a294af580
#
_entry.id   22bb3c8b3bc10a31c67bbb6a294af580
#
_cell.length_a   1.000
_cell.length_b   1.000
_cell.length_c   1.000
_cell.angle_alpha   90.00
_cell.angle_beta   90.00
_cell.angle_gamma   90.00
#
_symmetry.space_group_name_H-M   'P 1'
#
loop_
_entity.id
_entity.type
_entity.pdbx_description
1 polymer ?
#
loop_
_entity_poly.entity_id
_entity_poly.type
_entity_poly.pdbx_seq_one_letter_code
_entity_poly.pdbx_strand_id
1 'polypeptide(L)'
;MSNQKLKIAIQKSGRLYEDSVKLLNECGIELRNVKDRLRTESDTFPIEVFFLRDDDIPQYVEDQVADIGIVGENVLYEKNKEAIIVEQLGFGKCRLSLAIPKNENFNGPASLQGKKIATSYPFLLQQYLDKHNVQAEIHEISGSVEIAPGIGLADAVADLVSSGSTLFMNGLKEVETILKSQSVLIRNVNLSEEKLALIEKLLFRIRAVKKAKRYKYILLNAPNEHLEKIISLLPGMKSPTVLPLAETGWSSVHSAINEDEFWDKIEALKSAGAEGILVVPIEKMIL
;
A
#
# COMPACT_ATOMS: atom_id res chain seq x y z
N MET A 1 34.91 7.73 -7.19
CA MET A 1 33.44 7.93 -7.12
C MET A 1 33.02 7.45 -5.75
N SER A 2 32.46 8.30 -4.93
CA SER A 2 31.96 7.97 -3.59
C SER A 2 30.90 6.87 -3.74
N ASN A 3 31.16 5.70 -3.12
CA ASN A 3 30.25 4.54 -3.16
C ASN A 3 29.13 4.75 -2.13
N GLN A 4 28.42 5.87 -2.24
CA GLN A 4 27.42 6.29 -1.27
C GLN A 4 26.16 5.46 -1.48
N LYS A 5 25.86 4.55 -0.53
CA LYS A 5 24.65 3.72 -0.53
C LYS A 5 23.50 4.50 0.09
N LEU A 6 22.31 4.29 -0.45
CA LEU A 6 21.05 4.73 0.14
C LEU A 6 20.68 3.81 1.30
N LYS A 7 20.44 4.35 2.47
CA LYS A 7 20.03 3.59 3.66
C LYS A 7 18.53 3.60 3.80
N ILE A 8 17.92 2.43 3.77
CA ILE A 8 16.47 2.25 3.92
C ILE A 8 16.15 1.47 5.19
N ALA A 9 15.21 2.00 5.98
CA ALA A 9 14.62 1.29 7.11
C ALA A 9 13.30 0.62 6.69
N ILE A 10 13.15 -0.68 6.98
CA ILE A 10 11.91 -1.42 6.78
C ILE A 10 11.58 -2.25 8.01
N GLN A 11 10.31 -2.63 8.16
CA GLN A 11 9.89 -3.48 9.27
C GLN A 11 10.60 -4.85 9.22
N LYS A 12 10.97 -5.40 10.40
CA LYS A 12 11.75 -6.66 10.50
C LYS A 12 10.93 -7.94 10.32
N SER A 13 9.61 -7.89 10.46
CA SER A 13 8.72 -9.06 10.40
C SER A 13 7.27 -8.65 10.16
N GLY A 14 6.41 -9.60 9.79
CA GLY A 14 5.00 -9.38 9.54
C GLY A 14 4.69 -8.92 8.11
N ARG A 15 3.43 -8.60 7.84
CA ARG A 15 2.92 -8.30 6.49
C ARG A 15 3.65 -7.13 5.81
N LEU A 16 3.89 -6.05 6.55
CA LEU A 16 4.59 -4.88 5.99
C LEU A 16 6.02 -5.23 5.55
N TYR A 17 6.71 -6.10 6.31
CA TYR A 17 8.02 -6.63 5.92
C TYR A 17 7.93 -7.43 4.62
N GLU A 18 6.99 -8.39 4.53
CA GLU A 18 6.82 -9.25 3.36
C GLU A 18 6.52 -8.43 2.10
N ASP A 19 5.59 -7.48 2.20
CA ASP A 19 5.22 -6.59 1.10
C ASP A 19 6.37 -5.65 0.70
N SER A 20 7.15 -5.15 1.67
CA SER A 20 8.31 -4.29 1.42
C SER A 20 9.43 -5.02 0.69
N VAL A 21 9.78 -6.23 1.15
CA VAL A 21 10.79 -7.08 0.49
C VAL A 21 10.33 -7.48 -0.90
N LYS A 22 9.05 -7.85 -1.06
CA LYS A 22 8.45 -8.15 -2.35
C LYS A 22 8.56 -6.97 -3.32
N LEU A 23 8.22 -5.76 -2.87
CA LEU A 23 8.34 -4.55 -3.68
C LEU A 23 9.78 -4.30 -4.14
N LEU A 24 10.76 -4.41 -3.23
CA LEU A 24 12.17 -4.24 -3.57
C LEU A 24 12.62 -5.28 -4.61
N ASN A 25 12.25 -6.55 -4.46
CA ASN A 25 12.55 -7.60 -5.42
C ASN A 25 11.90 -7.33 -6.79
N GLU A 26 10.64 -6.93 -6.85
CA GLU A 26 9.93 -6.54 -8.06
C GLU A 26 10.61 -5.34 -8.75
N CYS A 27 11.24 -4.45 -7.98
CA CYS A 27 12.07 -3.35 -8.48
C CYS A 27 13.46 -3.81 -8.98
N GLY A 28 13.77 -5.11 -8.95
CA GLY A 28 15.09 -5.65 -9.30
C GLY A 28 16.17 -5.33 -8.27
N ILE A 29 15.79 -5.19 -7.00
CA ILE A 29 16.69 -4.97 -5.87
C ILE A 29 16.73 -6.24 -5.05
N GLU A 30 17.69 -7.09 -5.35
CA GLU A 30 17.89 -8.37 -4.68
C GLU A 30 18.68 -8.17 -3.39
N LEU A 31 18.11 -8.60 -2.27
CA LEU A 31 18.73 -8.47 -0.95
C LEU A 31 19.55 -9.73 -0.61
N ARG A 32 20.78 -9.52 -0.16
CA ARG A 32 21.65 -10.62 0.29
C ARG A 32 21.17 -11.17 1.63
N ASN A 33 21.02 -12.49 1.75
CA ASN A 33 20.82 -13.21 3.02
C ASN A 33 20.01 -12.46 4.09
N VAL A 34 18.68 -12.39 3.89
CA VAL A 34 17.75 -11.60 4.74
C VAL A 34 17.47 -12.31 6.08
N LYS A 35 17.68 -13.64 6.16
CA LYS A 35 17.28 -14.44 7.32
C LYS A 35 18.11 -14.08 8.56
N ASP A 36 17.44 -13.73 9.65
CA ASP A 36 17.98 -13.43 10.98
C ASP A 36 18.99 -12.26 11.04
N ARG A 37 18.97 -11.34 10.06
CA ARG A 37 19.85 -10.17 10.05
C ARG A 37 19.09 -8.90 10.36
N LEU A 38 19.74 -8.00 11.09
CA LEU A 38 19.24 -6.64 11.31
C LEU A 38 19.64 -5.67 10.19
N ARG A 39 20.58 -6.10 9.30
CA ARG A 39 21.12 -5.29 8.23
C ARG A 39 21.53 -6.15 7.04
N THR A 40 21.25 -5.69 5.84
CA THR A 40 21.69 -6.32 4.59
C THR A 40 21.93 -5.29 3.49
N GLU A 41 22.48 -5.73 2.38
CA GLU A 41 22.78 -4.90 1.21
C GLU A 41 22.28 -5.57 -0.06
N SER A 42 22.20 -4.80 -1.15
CA SER A 42 21.93 -5.31 -2.48
C SER A 42 23.15 -5.16 -3.39
N ASP A 43 23.33 -6.12 -4.30
CA ASP A 43 24.35 -6.05 -5.36
C ASP A 43 23.82 -5.36 -6.62
N THR A 44 22.50 -5.30 -6.78
CA THR A 44 21.84 -4.80 -7.98
C THR A 44 21.45 -3.33 -7.91
N PHE A 45 21.53 -2.74 -6.71
CA PHE A 45 21.24 -1.34 -6.47
C PHE A 45 22.06 -0.85 -5.26
N PRO A 46 22.59 0.39 -5.25
CA PRO A 46 23.40 0.90 -4.14
C PRO A 46 22.55 1.24 -2.91
N ILE A 47 22.03 0.20 -2.24
CA ILE A 47 21.16 0.31 -1.07
C ILE A 47 21.66 -0.58 0.07
N GLU A 48 21.52 -0.09 1.29
CA GLU A 48 21.67 -0.79 2.55
C GLU A 48 20.34 -0.79 3.27
N VAL A 49 19.88 -1.95 3.74
CA VAL A 49 18.56 -2.14 4.36
C VAL A 49 18.73 -2.42 5.85
N PHE A 50 18.02 -1.68 6.69
CA PHE A 50 17.88 -1.92 8.13
C PHE A 50 16.52 -2.53 8.44
N PHE A 51 16.50 -3.62 9.22
CA PHE A 51 15.30 -4.29 9.68
C PHE A 51 15.00 -3.86 11.12
N LEU A 52 13.98 -3.03 11.30
CA LEU A 52 13.63 -2.38 12.55
C LEU A 52 12.22 -2.76 13.02
N ARG A 53 11.82 -2.30 14.20
CA ARG A 53 10.40 -2.21 14.55
C ARG A 53 9.78 -1.07 13.75
N ASP A 54 8.52 -1.22 13.33
CA ASP A 54 7.80 -0.20 12.57
C ASP A 54 7.75 1.14 13.32
N ASP A 55 7.53 1.10 14.63
CA ASP A 55 7.50 2.28 15.51
C ASP A 55 8.80 3.08 15.55
N ASP A 56 9.93 2.43 15.28
CA ASP A 56 11.25 3.07 15.32
C ASP A 56 11.63 3.73 13.98
N ILE A 57 11.01 3.29 12.87
CA ILE A 57 11.39 3.73 11.51
C ILE A 57 11.33 5.26 11.34
N PRO A 58 10.25 5.97 11.76
CA PRO A 58 10.20 7.42 11.63
C PRO A 58 11.34 8.14 12.35
N GLN A 59 11.73 7.67 13.55
CA GLN A 59 12.83 8.23 14.31
C GLN A 59 14.18 8.04 13.60
N TYR A 60 14.43 6.83 13.08
CA TYR A 60 15.68 6.55 12.34
C TYR A 60 15.82 7.41 11.09
N VAL A 61 14.69 7.74 10.45
CA VAL A 61 14.68 8.64 9.29
C VAL A 61 14.90 10.09 9.73
N GLU A 62 14.23 10.57 10.77
CA GLU A 62 14.41 11.91 11.33
C GLU A 62 15.87 12.15 11.76
N ASP A 63 16.47 11.20 12.46
CA ASP A 63 17.85 11.26 12.98
C ASP A 63 18.93 11.06 11.90
N GLN A 64 18.56 10.91 10.62
CA GLN A 64 19.46 10.66 9.48
C GLN A 64 20.28 9.35 9.60
N VAL A 65 19.89 8.44 10.46
CA VAL A 65 20.47 7.07 10.54
C VAL A 65 20.05 6.26 9.31
N ALA A 66 18.79 6.41 8.91
CA ALA A 66 18.28 5.98 7.61
C ALA A 66 17.94 7.19 6.74
N ASP A 67 18.16 7.09 5.44
CA ASP A 67 17.82 8.14 4.47
C ASP A 67 16.35 8.12 4.11
N ILE A 68 15.81 6.90 4.02
CA ILE A 68 14.41 6.63 3.69
C ILE A 68 13.86 5.49 4.57
N GLY A 69 12.54 5.38 4.63
CA GLY A 69 11.86 4.30 5.36
C GLY A 69 10.56 3.88 4.70
N ILE A 70 10.19 2.61 4.85
CA ILE A 70 8.84 2.11 4.52
C ILE A 70 8.09 1.90 5.83
N VAL A 71 6.98 2.61 6.01
CA VAL A 71 6.20 2.64 7.24
C VAL A 71 4.71 2.86 6.93
N GLY A 72 3.82 2.52 7.84
CA GLY A 72 2.41 2.93 7.74
C GLY A 72 2.23 4.43 8.02
N GLU A 73 1.35 5.10 7.28
CA GLU A 73 1.02 6.51 7.54
C GLU A 73 0.54 6.73 8.98
N ASN A 74 -0.20 5.76 9.54
CA ASN A 74 -0.65 5.78 10.93
C ASN A 74 0.51 5.87 11.91
N VAL A 75 1.59 5.12 11.70
CA VAL A 75 2.78 5.14 12.56
C VAL A 75 3.53 6.46 12.42
N LEU A 76 3.72 6.94 11.18
CA LEU A 76 4.36 8.23 10.93
C LEU A 76 3.64 9.37 11.68
N TYR A 77 2.31 9.43 11.55
CA TYR A 77 1.51 10.47 12.20
C TYR A 77 1.45 10.30 13.73
N GLU A 78 1.33 9.07 14.22
CA GLU A 78 1.35 8.80 15.67
C GLU A 78 2.66 9.23 16.31
N LYS A 79 3.79 8.94 15.66
CA LYS A 79 5.11 9.31 16.19
C LYS A 79 5.41 10.79 16.02
N ASN A 80 4.63 11.53 15.22
CA ASN A 80 4.76 12.96 14.98
C ASN A 80 6.21 13.38 14.63
N LYS A 81 6.85 12.61 13.73
CA LYS A 81 8.25 12.80 13.33
C LYS A 81 8.38 13.57 12.02
N GLU A 82 9.46 14.35 11.90
CA GLU A 82 9.74 15.16 10.73
C GLU A 82 10.31 14.29 9.61
N ALA A 83 9.44 13.89 8.67
CA ALA A 83 9.81 13.16 7.47
C ALA A 83 8.86 13.51 6.30
N ILE A 84 9.38 13.40 5.08
CA ILE A 84 8.62 13.72 3.87
C ILE A 84 8.11 12.42 3.23
N ILE A 85 6.80 12.30 3.05
CA ILE A 85 6.20 11.22 2.25
C ILE A 85 6.52 11.49 0.78
N VAL A 86 7.24 10.57 0.13
CA VAL A 86 7.63 10.69 -1.29
C VAL A 86 6.82 9.77 -2.21
N GLU A 87 6.24 8.69 -1.66
CA GLU A 87 5.40 7.78 -2.47
C GLU A 87 4.43 7.01 -1.57
N GLN A 88 3.18 6.88 -2.00
CA GLN A 88 2.21 5.94 -1.43
C GLN A 88 2.38 4.58 -2.10
N LEU A 89 2.60 3.52 -1.33
CA LEU A 89 3.01 2.22 -1.88
C LEU A 89 1.83 1.33 -2.32
N GLY A 90 0.63 1.60 -1.81
CA GLY A 90 -0.61 0.95 -2.23
C GLY A 90 -0.91 -0.39 -1.54
N PHE A 91 -0.09 -0.83 -0.59
CA PHE A 91 -0.33 -2.01 0.26
C PHE A 91 -0.41 -1.62 1.74
N GLY A 92 -0.72 -2.60 2.62
CA GLY A 92 -0.90 -2.36 4.05
C GLY A 92 -2.05 -1.40 4.36
N LYS A 93 -3.10 -1.37 3.50
CA LYS A 93 -4.26 -0.49 3.68
C LYS A 93 -5.02 -0.88 4.93
N CYS A 94 -5.25 0.11 5.80
CA CYS A 94 -6.03 -0.01 7.01
C CYS A 94 -6.68 1.35 7.34
N ARG A 95 -7.40 1.38 8.45
CA ARG A 95 -7.93 2.62 9.01
C ARG A 95 -7.86 2.58 10.53
N LEU A 96 -7.52 3.68 11.16
CA LEU A 96 -7.69 3.88 12.59
C LEU A 96 -9.16 4.26 12.81
N SER A 97 -9.88 3.47 13.58
CA SER A 97 -11.32 3.67 13.76
C SER A 97 -11.73 3.55 15.21
N LEU A 98 -12.77 4.31 15.57
CA LEU A 98 -13.48 4.15 16.81
C LEU A 98 -14.42 2.95 16.71
N ALA A 99 -14.44 2.12 17.76
CA ALA A 99 -15.40 1.04 17.92
C ALA A 99 -15.94 1.00 19.35
N ILE A 100 -17.21 0.65 19.47
CA ILE A 100 -17.95 0.57 20.73
C ILE A 100 -18.62 -0.80 20.87
N PRO A 101 -19.06 -1.24 22.07
CA PRO A 101 -19.90 -2.42 22.23
C PRO A 101 -21.14 -2.37 21.33
N LYS A 102 -21.52 -3.52 20.74
CA LYS A 102 -22.62 -3.61 19.75
C LYS A 102 -23.96 -3.12 20.30
N ASN A 103 -24.20 -3.25 21.61
CA ASN A 103 -25.42 -2.85 22.31
C ASN A 103 -25.46 -1.37 22.67
N GLU A 104 -24.35 -0.63 22.52
CA GLU A 104 -24.32 0.80 22.74
C GLU A 104 -24.69 1.62 21.50
N ASN A 105 -25.18 2.84 21.71
CA ASN A 105 -25.49 3.78 20.63
C ASN A 105 -24.37 4.82 20.48
N PHE A 106 -24.05 5.14 19.24
CA PHE A 106 -23.12 6.20 18.90
C PHE A 106 -23.87 7.31 18.12
N ASN A 107 -23.91 8.49 18.71
CA ASN A 107 -24.57 9.67 18.14
C ASN A 107 -23.54 10.76 17.76
N GLY A 108 -22.39 10.33 17.26
CA GLY A 108 -21.26 11.19 16.93
C GLY A 108 -20.25 11.35 18.07
N PRO A 109 -19.16 12.10 17.83
CA PRO A 109 -18.02 12.23 18.75
C PRO A 109 -18.40 12.69 20.15
N ALA A 110 -19.43 13.54 20.30
CA ALA A 110 -19.89 14.03 21.60
C ALA A 110 -20.34 12.90 22.57
N SER A 111 -20.75 11.73 22.05
CA SER A 111 -21.10 10.57 22.85
C SER A 111 -19.92 9.91 23.58
N LEU A 112 -18.69 10.34 23.26
CA LEU A 112 -17.47 9.89 23.92
C LEU A 112 -17.09 10.77 25.13
N GLN A 113 -17.83 11.86 25.40
CA GLN A 113 -17.54 12.76 26.50
C GLN A 113 -17.49 12.01 27.84
N GLY A 114 -16.35 12.13 28.55
CA GLY A 114 -16.11 11.50 29.85
C GLY A 114 -15.92 9.98 29.79
N LYS A 115 -15.92 9.36 28.60
CA LYS A 115 -15.68 7.93 28.42
C LYS A 115 -14.19 7.60 28.45
N LYS A 116 -13.89 6.34 28.77
CA LYS A 116 -12.55 5.75 28.73
C LYS A 116 -12.35 5.04 27.39
N ILE A 117 -11.31 5.41 26.61
CA ILE A 117 -11.03 4.86 25.29
C ILE A 117 -9.67 4.20 25.28
N ALA A 118 -9.63 2.90 25.02
CA ALA A 118 -8.39 2.15 24.88
C ALA A 118 -7.82 2.30 23.47
N THR A 119 -6.50 2.47 23.35
CA THR A 119 -5.83 2.64 22.05
C THR A 119 -4.34 2.34 22.12
N SER A 120 -3.75 1.93 20.99
CA SER A 120 -2.30 1.96 20.74
C SER A 120 -1.86 3.24 20.00
N TYR A 121 -2.77 4.19 19.76
CA TYR A 121 -2.56 5.43 19.01
C TYR A 121 -3.04 6.65 19.80
N PRO A 122 -2.43 6.91 20.99
CA PRO A 122 -2.89 7.98 21.88
C PRO A 122 -2.78 9.38 21.26
N PHE A 123 -1.73 9.67 20.48
CA PHE A 123 -1.56 10.98 19.86
C PHE A 123 -2.64 11.27 18.81
N LEU A 124 -2.89 10.33 17.90
CA LEU A 124 -3.92 10.47 16.87
C LEU A 124 -5.33 10.54 17.48
N LEU A 125 -5.58 9.75 18.53
CA LEU A 125 -6.85 9.80 19.24
C LEU A 125 -7.04 11.16 19.92
N GLN A 126 -6.00 11.70 20.58
CA GLN A 126 -6.07 13.01 21.23
C GLN A 126 -6.36 14.11 20.20
N GLN A 127 -5.67 14.11 19.05
CA GLN A 127 -5.95 15.09 17.97
C GLN A 127 -7.41 15.00 17.48
N TYR A 128 -7.94 13.77 17.38
CA TYR A 128 -9.33 13.58 16.99
C TYR A 128 -10.30 14.16 18.04
N LEU A 129 -10.08 13.88 19.33
CA LEU A 129 -10.89 14.38 20.44
C LEU A 129 -10.85 15.91 20.52
N ASP A 130 -9.67 16.49 20.40
CA ASP A 130 -9.48 17.96 20.42
C ASP A 130 -10.23 18.64 19.27
N LYS A 131 -10.14 18.07 18.06
CA LYS A 131 -10.85 18.57 16.88
C LYS A 131 -12.37 18.62 17.07
N HIS A 132 -12.91 17.70 17.88
CA HIS A 132 -14.34 17.59 18.15
C HIS A 132 -14.76 18.23 19.48
N ASN A 133 -13.82 18.86 20.22
CA ASN A 133 -14.03 19.44 21.53
C ASN A 133 -14.61 18.43 22.56
N VAL A 134 -14.10 17.19 22.52
CA VAL A 134 -14.49 16.08 23.41
C VAL A 134 -13.38 15.81 24.41
N GLN A 135 -13.74 15.70 25.68
CA GLN A 135 -12.84 15.25 26.74
C GLN A 135 -13.14 13.81 27.10
N ALA A 136 -12.18 12.91 26.84
CA ALA A 136 -12.24 11.49 27.16
C ALA A 136 -10.94 11.06 27.84
N GLU A 137 -10.99 9.99 28.62
CA GLU A 137 -9.79 9.38 29.22
C GLU A 137 -9.16 8.43 28.21
N ILE A 138 -7.93 8.72 27.78
CA ILE A 138 -7.17 7.83 26.87
C ILE A 138 -6.43 6.79 27.70
N HIS A 139 -6.72 5.52 27.43
CA HIS A 139 -6.06 4.37 28.06
C HIS A 139 -5.13 3.69 27.06
N GLU A 140 -3.83 3.99 27.16
CA GLU A 140 -2.83 3.46 26.23
C GLU A 140 -2.56 1.97 26.52
N ILE A 141 -2.71 1.12 25.48
CA ILE A 141 -2.46 -0.32 25.51
C ILE A 141 -1.65 -0.73 24.30
N SER A 142 -0.61 -1.52 24.48
CA SER A 142 0.19 -2.10 23.41
C SER A 142 -0.36 -3.46 22.99
N GLY A 143 -1.22 -3.49 21.96
CA GLY A 143 -1.84 -4.71 21.39
C GLY A 143 -3.06 -5.22 22.16
N SER A 144 -3.86 -6.04 21.48
CA SER A 144 -5.14 -6.62 21.99
C SER A 144 -6.10 -5.57 22.57
N VAL A 145 -6.14 -4.40 21.95
CA VAL A 145 -6.96 -3.26 22.38
C VAL A 145 -8.46 -3.62 22.35
N GLU A 146 -8.85 -4.44 21.40
CA GLU A 146 -10.24 -4.87 21.15
C GLU A 146 -10.88 -5.65 22.30
N ILE A 147 -10.10 -6.22 23.23
CA ILE A 147 -10.67 -6.92 24.40
C ILE A 147 -11.03 -5.97 25.55
N ALA A 148 -10.50 -4.74 25.55
CA ALA A 148 -10.60 -3.82 26.67
C ALA A 148 -12.04 -3.53 27.13
N PRO A 149 -13.04 -3.30 26.25
CA PRO A 149 -14.42 -3.11 26.67
C PRO A 149 -15.04 -4.37 27.28
N GLY A 150 -14.74 -5.55 26.72
CA GLY A 150 -15.29 -6.81 27.21
C GLY A 150 -14.86 -7.17 28.65
N ILE A 151 -13.71 -6.67 29.10
CA ILE A 151 -13.17 -6.89 30.46
C ILE A 151 -13.39 -5.68 31.39
N GLY A 152 -14.13 -4.64 30.92
CA GLY A 152 -14.44 -3.47 31.76
C GLY A 152 -13.28 -2.48 31.91
N LEU A 153 -12.24 -2.53 31.07
CA LEU A 153 -11.09 -1.65 31.14
C LEU A 153 -11.33 -0.33 30.42
N ALA A 154 -12.20 -0.31 29.40
CA ALA A 154 -12.57 0.88 28.65
C ALA A 154 -14.03 0.79 28.18
N ASP A 155 -14.61 1.92 27.81
CA ASP A 155 -15.96 2.02 27.23
C ASP A 155 -15.95 1.87 25.70
N ALA A 156 -14.84 2.26 25.07
CA ALA A 156 -14.65 2.25 23.64
C ALA A 156 -13.20 1.92 23.30
N VAL A 157 -12.94 1.67 22.03
CA VAL A 157 -11.58 1.49 21.51
C VAL A 157 -11.34 2.38 20.28
N ALA A 158 -10.08 2.79 20.11
CA ALA A 158 -9.59 3.36 18.83
C ALA A 158 -8.43 2.49 18.38
N ASP A 159 -8.63 1.73 17.31
CA ASP A 159 -7.64 0.74 16.85
C ASP A 159 -7.61 0.60 15.32
N LEU A 160 -6.54 -0.03 14.82
CA LEU A 160 -6.39 -0.30 13.40
C LEU A 160 -7.35 -1.39 12.93
N VAL A 161 -8.12 -1.05 11.94
CA VAL A 161 -9.09 -1.95 11.30
C VAL A 161 -8.69 -2.19 9.86
N SER A 162 -8.52 -3.46 9.51
CA SER A 162 -8.37 -3.91 8.12
C SER A 162 -9.71 -4.42 7.59
N SER A 163 -10.15 -5.60 8.02
CA SER A 163 -11.45 -6.19 7.65
C SER A 163 -12.56 -5.95 8.67
N GLY A 164 -12.22 -5.64 9.93
CA GLY A 164 -13.17 -5.50 11.03
C GLY A 164 -13.56 -6.80 11.72
N SER A 165 -13.05 -7.95 11.27
CA SER A 165 -13.39 -9.27 11.83
C SER A 165 -13.03 -9.39 13.31
N THR A 166 -11.87 -8.87 13.73
CA THR A 166 -11.41 -8.90 15.12
C THR A 166 -12.35 -8.11 16.04
N LEU A 167 -12.74 -6.91 15.65
CA LEU A 167 -13.72 -6.11 16.39
C LEU A 167 -15.04 -6.87 16.53
N PHE A 168 -15.53 -7.42 15.41
CA PHE A 168 -16.80 -8.16 15.41
C PHE A 168 -16.79 -9.37 16.35
N MET A 169 -15.70 -10.15 16.36
CA MET A 169 -15.55 -11.31 17.26
C MET A 169 -15.51 -10.91 18.74
N ASN A 170 -15.01 -9.71 19.05
CA ASN A 170 -14.98 -9.18 20.42
C ASN A 170 -16.25 -8.38 20.81
N GLY A 171 -17.35 -8.52 20.04
CA GLY A 171 -18.61 -7.88 20.38
C GLY A 171 -18.66 -6.38 20.13
N LEU A 172 -17.72 -5.84 19.35
CA LEU A 172 -17.62 -4.44 19.00
C LEU A 172 -18.20 -4.16 17.61
N LYS A 173 -18.61 -2.93 17.40
CA LYS A 173 -18.96 -2.36 16.09
C LYS A 173 -18.15 -1.10 15.83
N GLU A 174 -17.60 -1.01 14.63
CA GLU A 174 -16.94 0.19 14.13
C GLU A 174 -17.99 1.28 13.91
N VAL A 175 -17.73 2.49 14.40
CA VAL A 175 -18.68 3.61 14.35
C VAL A 175 -18.17 4.82 13.59
N GLU A 176 -16.85 5.06 13.61
CA GLU A 176 -16.27 6.20 12.92
C GLU A 176 -14.80 5.95 12.56
N THR A 177 -14.37 6.43 11.40
CA THR A 177 -12.97 6.37 10.95
C THR A 177 -12.25 7.65 11.30
N ILE A 178 -11.18 7.55 12.10
CA ILE A 178 -10.31 8.67 12.48
C ILE A 178 -9.34 9.00 11.33
N LEU A 179 -8.67 7.95 10.81
CA LEU A 179 -7.63 8.07 9.79
C LEU A 179 -7.64 6.87 8.84
N LYS A 180 -7.61 7.11 7.53
CA LYS A 180 -7.26 6.06 6.55
C LYS A 180 -5.75 6.04 6.36
N SER A 181 -5.17 4.85 6.34
CA SER A 181 -3.73 4.65 6.28
C SER A 181 -3.36 3.58 5.26
N GLN A 182 -2.17 3.71 4.71
CA GLN A 182 -1.49 2.72 3.90
C GLN A 182 0.02 2.82 4.11
N SER A 183 0.76 1.90 3.55
CA SER A 183 2.23 1.98 3.56
C SER A 183 2.73 3.10 2.67
N VAL A 184 3.71 3.86 3.16
CA VAL A 184 4.36 4.96 2.46
C VAL A 184 5.87 4.80 2.47
N LEU A 185 6.52 5.33 1.45
CA LEU A 185 7.95 5.60 1.46
C LEU A 185 8.15 7.02 1.98
N ILE A 186 8.89 7.14 3.08
CA ILE A 186 9.28 8.41 3.67
C ILE A 186 10.76 8.67 3.45
N ARG A 187 11.17 9.93 3.46
CA ARG A 187 12.58 10.34 3.44
C ARG A 187 12.88 11.38 4.50
N ASN A 188 14.15 11.45 4.89
CA ASN A 188 14.63 12.57 5.69
C ASN A 188 14.49 13.89 4.92
N VAL A 189 14.28 14.98 5.64
CA VAL A 189 14.13 16.33 5.07
C VAL A 189 15.43 16.84 4.48
N ASN A 190 16.58 16.48 5.09
CA ASN A 190 17.92 16.95 4.76
C ASN A 190 18.75 15.82 4.14
N LEU A 191 18.80 15.72 2.82
CA LEU A 191 19.60 14.74 2.09
C LEU A 191 20.48 15.43 1.05
N SER A 192 21.65 14.83 0.77
CA SER A 192 22.52 15.29 -0.30
C SER A 192 21.87 15.07 -1.68
N GLU A 193 22.27 15.86 -2.68
CA GLU A 193 21.80 15.72 -4.06
C GLU A 193 22.05 14.30 -4.62
N GLU A 194 23.18 13.68 -4.26
CA GLU A 194 23.51 12.32 -4.66
C GLU A 194 22.48 11.30 -4.12
N LYS A 195 22.07 11.44 -2.85
CA LYS A 195 21.03 10.57 -2.24
C LYS A 195 19.66 10.84 -2.83
N LEU A 196 19.30 12.10 -3.08
CA LEU A 196 18.06 12.45 -3.78
C LEU A 196 18.01 11.84 -5.18
N ALA A 197 19.10 11.86 -5.93
CA ALA A 197 19.19 11.21 -7.24
C ALA A 197 19.01 9.68 -7.16
N LEU A 198 19.49 9.01 -6.10
CA LEU A 198 19.26 7.60 -5.86
C LEU A 198 17.79 7.32 -5.50
N ILE A 199 17.17 8.18 -4.71
CA ILE A 199 15.73 8.10 -4.38
C ILE A 199 14.88 8.21 -5.65
N GLU A 200 15.18 9.17 -6.55
CA GLU A 200 14.45 9.30 -7.81
C GLU A 200 14.56 8.04 -8.69
N LYS A 201 15.74 7.42 -8.75
CA LYS A 201 15.91 6.13 -9.44
C LYS A 201 15.09 5.01 -8.81
N LEU A 202 15.00 4.97 -7.48
CA LEU A 202 14.17 4.01 -6.75
C LEU A 202 12.68 4.27 -7.02
N LEU A 203 12.24 5.52 -6.92
CA LEU A 203 10.85 5.94 -7.18
C LEU A 203 10.42 5.59 -8.62
N PHE A 204 11.29 5.81 -9.61
CA PHE A 204 11.03 5.40 -10.99
C PHE A 204 10.73 3.89 -11.09
N ARG A 205 11.53 3.04 -10.43
CA ARG A 205 11.32 1.58 -10.41
C ARG A 205 10.02 1.21 -9.69
N ILE A 206 9.75 1.81 -8.52
CA ILE A 206 8.53 1.59 -7.74
C ILE A 206 7.29 1.96 -8.57
N ARG A 207 7.31 3.12 -9.22
CA ARG A 207 6.19 3.60 -10.05
C ARG A 207 5.96 2.70 -11.26
N ALA A 208 7.03 2.20 -11.91
CA ALA A 208 6.94 1.24 -13.01
C ALA A 208 6.30 -0.09 -12.59
N VAL A 209 6.68 -0.62 -11.43
CA VAL A 209 6.08 -1.83 -10.84
C VAL A 209 4.61 -1.61 -10.45
N LYS A 210 4.32 -0.51 -9.74
CA LYS A 210 2.94 -0.16 -9.33
C LYS A 210 2.01 0.02 -10.54
N LYS A 211 2.52 0.66 -11.60
CA LYS A 211 1.77 0.86 -12.83
C LYS A 211 1.45 -0.47 -13.48
N ALA A 212 2.45 -1.35 -13.61
CA ALA A 212 2.30 -2.66 -14.22
C ALA A 212 1.23 -3.53 -13.54
N LYS A 213 1.13 -3.48 -12.21
CA LYS A 213 0.12 -4.24 -11.45
C LYS A 213 -1.33 -3.92 -11.81
N ARG A 214 -1.59 -2.74 -12.37
CA ARG A 214 -2.92 -2.30 -12.79
C ARG A 214 -3.27 -2.67 -14.23
N TYR A 215 -2.31 -3.23 -14.97
CA TYR A 215 -2.47 -3.56 -16.37
C TYR A 215 -2.13 -5.02 -16.65
N LYS A 216 -2.77 -5.55 -17.66
CA LYS A 216 -2.46 -6.86 -18.25
C LYS A 216 -2.14 -6.70 -19.71
N TYR A 217 -1.29 -7.57 -20.22
CA TYR A 217 -1.04 -7.67 -21.64
C TYR A 217 -2.01 -8.72 -22.21
N ILE A 218 -2.89 -8.30 -23.10
CA ILE A 218 -3.86 -9.17 -23.75
C ILE A 218 -3.41 -9.48 -25.17
N LEU A 219 -3.50 -10.77 -25.52
CA LEU A 219 -3.34 -11.25 -26.89
C LEU A 219 -4.61 -11.99 -27.24
N LEU A 220 -5.08 -11.82 -28.48
CA LEU A 220 -6.23 -12.57 -28.98
C LEU A 220 -6.14 -12.69 -30.51
N ASN A 221 -6.85 -13.67 -31.07
CA ASN A 221 -7.04 -13.81 -32.50
C ASN A 221 -8.37 -13.18 -32.89
N ALA A 222 -8.38 -12.44 -33.98
CA ALA A 222 -9.53 -11.70 -34.47
C ALA A 222 -9.76 -11.98 -35.97
N PRO A 223 -11.01 -12.25 -36.42
CA PRO A 223 -11.33 -12.26 -37.83
C PRO A 223 -11.18 -10.84 -38.41
N ASN A 224 -10.53 -10.72 -39.57
CA ASN A 224 -10.23 -9.42 -40.18
C ASN A 224 -11.48 -8.58 -40.47
N GLU A 225 -12.61 -9.20 -40.73
CA GLU A 225 -13.90 -8.53 -40.94
C GLU A 225 -14.44 -7.82 -39.69
N HIS A 226 -14.01 -8.24 -38.49
CA HIS A 226 -14.42 -7.65 -37.21
C HIS A 226 -13.31 -6.90 -36.50
N LEU A 227 -12.15 -6.72 -37.15
CA LEU A 227 -10.95 -6.18 -36.55
C LEU A 227 -11.13 -4.76 -35.99
N GLU A 228 -11.81 -3.88 -36.74
CA GLU A 228 -12.09 -2.50 -36.31
C GLU A 228 -12.92 -2.46 -35.02
N LYS A 229 -13.95 -3.31 -34.94
CA LYS A 229 -14.79 -3.43 -33.75
C LYS A 229 -13.99 -3.94 -32.55
N ILE A 230 -13.14 -4.96 -32.73
CA ILE A 230 -12.28 -5.51 -31.68
C ILE A 230 -11.26 -4.47 -31.22
N ILE A 231 -10.63 -3.75 -32.14
CA ILE A 231 -9.69 -2.65 -31.82
C ILE A 231 -10.37 -1.55 -30.99
N SER A 232 -11.61 -1.19 -31.31
CA SER A 232 -12.36 -0.18 -30.56
C SER A 232 -12.65 -0.58 -29.11
N LEU A 233 -12.73 -1.88 -28.82
CA LEU A 233 -12.90 -2.43 -27.46
C LEU A 233 -11.57 -2.47 -26.68
N LEU A 234 -10.42 -2.41 -27.38
CA LEU A 234 -9.08 -2.51 -26.81
C LEU A 234 -8.26 -1.23 -27.14
N PRO A 235 -8.57 -0.09 -26.52
CA PRO A 235 -7.93 1.18 -26.91
C PRO A 235 -6.41 1.19 -26.73
N GLY A 236 -5.87 0.30 -25.86
CA GLY A 236 -4.44 0.22 -25.62
C GLY A 236 -3.85 1.54 -25.09
N MET A 237 -2.50 1.66 -25.12
CA MET A 237 -1.79 2.87 -24.68
C MET A 237 -1.73 3.95 -25.78
N LYS A 238 -1.60 3.53 -27.04
CA LYS A 238 -1.74 4.37 -28.26
C LYS A 238 -2.72 3.71 -29.22
N SER A 239 -2.42 2.47 -29.60
CA SER A 239 -3.25 1.60 -30.41
C SER A 239 -2.84 0.15 -30.16
N PRO A 240 -3.71 -0.83 -30.37
CA PRO A 240 -3.32 -2.23 -30.40
C PRO A 240 -2.30 -2.51 -31.50
N THR A 241 -1.45 -3.50 -31.29
CA THR A 241 -0.60 -4.07 -32.34
C THR A 241 -1.40 -5.13 -33.06
N VAL A 242 -1.39 -5.11 -34.39
CA VAL A 242 -2.09 -6.08 -35.23
C VAL A 242 -1.07 -6.80 -36.10
N LEU A 243 -1.07 -8.14 -36.05
CA LEU A 243 -0.18 -9.02 -36.81
C LEU A 243 -1.00 -10.05 -37.58
N PRO A 244 -0.79 -10.22 -38.93
CA PRO A 244 -1.48 -11.27 -39.66
C PRO A 244 -1.12 -12.65 -39.12
N LEU A 245 -2.11 -13.55 -39.04
CA LEU A 245 -1.88 -14.96 -38.76
C LEU A 245 -1.51 -15.72 -40.05
N ALA A 246 -0.96 -16.91 -39.89
CA ALA A 246 -0.72 -17.81 -41.00
C ALA A 246 -2.03 -18.23 -41.69
N GLU A 247 -3.14 -18.27 -40.94
CA GLU A 247 -4.48 -18.49 -41.49
C GLU A 247 -5.00 -17.21 -42.12
N THR A 248 -5.34 -17.29 -43.41
CA THR A 248 -5.87 -16.15 -44.15
C THR A 248 -7.19 -15.66 -43.58
N GLY A 249 -7.35 -14.34 -43.45
CA GLY A 249 -8.56 -13.74 -42.90
C GLY A 249 -8.54 -13.53 -41.37
N TRP A 250 -7.41 -13.87 -40.72
CA TRP A 250 -7.24 -13.73 -39.27
C TRP A 250 -6.01 -12.90 -38.92
N SER A 251 -6.11 -12.17 -37.84
CA SER A 251 -5.02 -11.39 -37.25
C SER A 251 -4.91 -11.61 -35.74
N SER A 252 -3.69 -11.55 -35.24
CA SER A 252 -3.46 -11.47 -33.80
C SER A 252 -3.45 -10.01 -33.36
N VAL A 253 -4.22 -9.69 -32.32
CA VAL A 253 -4.33 -8.35 -31.74
C VAL A 253 -3.72 -8.37 -30.36
N HIS A 254 -2.79 -7.45 -30.11
CA HIS A 254 -2.08 -7.31 -28.84
C HIS A 254 -2.31 -5.92 -28.25
N SER A 255 -2.62 -5.86 -26.96
CA SER A 255 -2.83 -4.58 -26.28
C SER A 255 -2.49 -4.68 -24.79
N ALA A 256 -2.29 -3.54 -24.14
CA ALA A 256 -2.29 -3.45 -22.70
C ALA A 256 -3.65 -2.91 -22.22
N ILE A 257 -4.32 -3.62 -21.34
CA ILE A 257 -5.64 -3.28 -20.80
C ILE A 257 -5.58 -3.11 -19.28
N ASN A 258 -6.35 -2.19 -18.74
CA ASN A 258 -6.55 -2.09 -17.29
C ASN A 258 -7.31 -3.35 -16.80
N GLU A 259 -6.84 -3.94 -15.70
CA GLU A 259 -7.44 -5.16 -15.15
C GLU A 259 -8.90 -4.96 -14.75
N ASP A 260 -9.25 -3.78 -14.22
CA ASP A 260 -10.62 -3.46 -13.82
C ASP A 260 -11.59 -3.41 -15.03
N GLU A 261 -11.07 -3.06 -16.23
CA GLU A 261 -11.86 -3.00 -17.46
C GLU A 261 -11.90 -4.33 -18.22
N PHE A 262 -11.03 -5.26 -17.90
CA PHE A 262 -10.89 -6.51 -18.66
C PHE A 262 -12.18 -7.34 -18.64
N TRP A 263 -12.75 -7.54 -17.45
CA TRP A 263 -13.93 -8.38 -17.28
C TRP A 263 -15.18 -7.79 -17.95
N ASP A 264 -15.30 -6.46 -17.97
CA ASP A 264 -16.40 -5.76 -18.64
C ASP A 264 -16.34 -5.90 -20.17
N LYS A 265 -15.13 -6.07 -20.73
CA LYS A 265 -14.90 -6.11 -22.17
C LYS A 265 -14.81 -7.51 -22.74
N ILE A 266 -14.54 -8.53 -21.92
CA ILE A 266 -14.28 -9.90 -22.42
C ILE A 266 -15.47 -10.49 -23.18
N GLU A 267 -16.71 -10.27 -22.70
CA GLU A 267 -17.91 -10.76 -23.36
C GLU A 267 -18.14 -10.09 -24.71
N ALA A 268 -17.91 -8.77 -24.80
CA ALA A 268 -18.02 -8.02 -26.03
C ALA A 268 -16.97 -8.45 -27.06
N LEU A 269 -15.73 -8.73 -26.63
CA LEU A 269 -14.66 -9.27 -27.48
C LEU A 269 -15.02 -10.63 -28.05
N LYS A 270 -15.52 -11.55 -27.23
CA LYS A 270 -15.99 -12.87 -27.67
C LYS A 270 -17.15 -12.74 -28.65
N SER A 271 -18.12 -11.88 -28.37
CA SER A 271 -19.27 -11.63 -29.24
C SER A 271 -18.88 -10.98 -30.58
N ALA A 272 -17.75 -10.30 -30.62
CA ALA A 272 -17.15 -9.78 -31.85
C ALA A 272 -16.30 -10.82 -32.61
N GLY A 273 -16.27 -12.08 -32.15
CA GLY A 273 -15.54 -13.17 -32.79
C GLY A 273 -14.07 -13.28 -32.37
N ALA A 274 -13.66 -12.64 -31.28
CA ALA A 274 -12.32 -12.83 -30.74
C ALA A 274 -12.16 -14.24 -30.14
N GLU A 275 -11.06 -14.90 -30.46
CA GLU A 275 -10.73 -16.26 -30.02
C GLU A 275 -9.32 -16.32 -29.45
N GLY A 276 -8.98 -17.42 -28.74
CA GLY A 276 -7.63 -17.65 -28.23
C GLY A 276 -7.13 -16.54 -27.30
N ILE A 277 -8.01 -15.97 -26.47
CA ILE A 277 -7.70 -14.81 -25.63
C ILE A 277 -6.76 -15.22 -24.50
N LEU A 278 -5.55 -14.66 -24.49
CA LEU A 278 -4.55 -14.84 -23.44
C LEU A 278 -4.36 -13.53 -22.67
N VAL A 279 -4.21 -13.65 -21.35
CA VAL A 279 -3.99 -12.53 -20.46
C VAL A 279 -2.70 -12.77 -19.68
N VAL A 280 -1.69 -11.92 -19.90
CA VAL A 280 -0.35 -12.08 -19.35
C VAL A 280 -0.08 -10.95 -18.34
N PRO A 281 0.42 -11.27 -17.14
CA PRO A 281 0.84 -10.23 -16.19
C PRO A 281 2.00 -9.39 -16.77
N ILE A 282 1.96 -8.09 -16.49
CA ILE A 282 3.06 -7.18 -16.81
C ILE A 282 3.87 -6.95 -15.54
N GLU A 283 5.17 -7.20 -15.58
CA GLU A 283 6.04 -6.99 -14.41
C GLU A 283 6.41 -5.52 -14.20
N LYS A 284 6.70 -4.82 -15.27
CA LYS A 284 7.13 -3.41 -15.25
C LYS A 284 6.53 -2.65 -16.42
N MET A 285 6.05 -1.43 -16.18
CA MET A 285 5.42 -0.59 -17.19
C MET A 285 5.90 0.84 -17.06
N ILE A 286 6.50 1.35 -18.13
CA ILE A 286 7.00 2.72 -18.26
C ILE A 286 6.18 3.40 -19.34
N LEU A 287 5.61 4.57 -19.04
CA LEU A 287 4.82 5.39 -19.95
C LEU A 287 5.60 6.63 -20.38
#